data_8f72e0eb11aaaf459eece6e924aa88ce
#
_entry.id   8f72e0eb11aaaf459eece6e924aa88ce
#
_cell.length_a   1.000
_cell.length_b   1.000
_cell.length_c   1.000
_cell.angle_alpha   90.00
_cell.angle_beta   90.00
_cell.angle_gamma   90.00
#
_symmetry.space_group_name_H-M   'P 1'
#
loop_
_entity.id
_entity.type
_entity.pdbx_description
1 polymer ?
#
loop_
_entity_poly.entity_id
_entity_poly.type
_entity_poly.pdbx_seq_one_letter_code
_entity_poly.pdbx_strand_id
1 'polypeptide(L)'
;MSTNINPDAASASSTRDNPCYGGDPNVASVNVYADDEHCYLLPYAQLLYAEMIPNPAQEKNADAPPEKLAICFAAAEVTVLGTGLQAVARKIQKYELNFVKAVDRRFTASLKTHVAAVAVKFTRQTS
;
A
#
# COMPACT_ATOMS: atom_id res chain seq x y z
N MET A 1 -4.44 2.55 -34.85
CA MET A 1 -4.39 2.49 -34.48
C MET A 1 -4.30 2.21 -33.69
N SER A 2 -4.32 2.25 -33.82
CA SER A 2 -4.15 2.17 -33.13
C SER A 2 -4.02 1.89 -32.27
N THR A 3 -3.96 2.00 -32.40
CA THR A 3 -3.80 1.95 -31.66
C THR A 3 -3.74 1.73 -30.72
N ASN A 4 -3.64 1.85 -31.07
CA ASN A 4 -3.50 1.80 -30.21
C ASN A 4 -3.33 1.61 -29.49
N ILE A 5 -3.37 1.79 -29.89
CA ILE A 5 -3.15 1.69 -29.21
C ILE A 5 -3.20 1.24 -28.43
N ASN A 6 -3.14 1.32 -28.53
CA ASN A 6 -3.12 1.07 -27.72
C ASN A 6 -3.02 0.42 -27.11
N PRO A 7 -2.89 0.40 -27.54
CA PRO A 7 -2.70 -0.31 -26.73
C PRO A 7 -2.14 -0.49 -25.72
N ASP A 8 -1.77 0.02 -25.68
CA ASP A 8 -1.37 0.02 -24.67
C ASP A 8 -1.79 0.24 -23.76
N ALA A 9 -1.62 0.69 -24.49
CA ALA A 9 -2.36 1.39 -23.56
C ALA A 9 -3.08 0.45 -22.77
N ALA A 10 -3.69 -0.21 -23.40
CA ALA A 10 -4.48 -1.08 -22.71
C ALA A 10 -3.81 -1.71 -21.60
N SER A 11 -2.70 -2.05 -21.75
CA SER A 11 -2.14 -2.75 -20.72
C SER A 11 -2.05 -1.95 -19.52
N ALA A 12 -1.78 -0.83 -19.71
CA ALA A 12 -1.58 -0.07 -18.58
C ALA A 12 -2.76 -0.08 -17.77
N SER A 13 -3.82 -0.08 -18.37
CA SER A 13 -4.98 0.11 -17.64
C SER A 13 -5.09 -0.81 -16.51
N SER A 14 -4.74 -1.99 -16.68
CA SER A 14 -5.01 -2.90 -15.64
C SER A 14 -4.26 -2.62 -14.42
N THR A 15 -3.06 -2.18 -14.54
CA THR A 15 -2.30 -2.03 -13.36
C THR A 15 -2.78 -0.95 -12.56
N ARG A 16 -3.14 0.09 -13.22
CA ARG A 16 -3.53 1.19 -12.48
C ARG A 16 -4.86 0.95 -11.95
N ASP A 17 -5.41 -0.13 -12.24
CA ASP A 17 -6.74 -0.33 -11.82
C ASP A 17 -6.91 -0.79 -10.42
N ASN A 18 -5.85 -0.99 -9.68
CA ASN A 18 -6.04 -1.35 -8.28
C ASN A 18 -6.32 -0.09 -7.48
N PRO A 19 -7.49 0.02 -6.86
CA PRO A 19 -7.81 1.23 -6.11
C PRO A 19 -7.10 1.36 -4.78
N CYS A 20 -6.39 0.31 -4.34
CA CYS A 20 -5.72 0.34 -3.05
C CYS A 20 -4.38 1.03 -3.07
N TYR A 21 -3.71 1.05 -4.21
CA TYR A 21 -2.38 1.64 -4.25
C TYR A 21 -2.03 2.06 -5.67
N GLY A 22 -1.08 2.95 -5.77
CA GLY A 22 -0.59 3.38 -7.06
C GLY A 22 0.89 3.62 -7.03
N GLY A 23 1.49 3.76 -8.20
CA GLY A 23 2.92 3.98 -8.31
C GLY A 23 3.24 5.10 -9.27
N ASP A 24 4.36 5.74 -9.04
CA ASP A 24 4.85 6.81 -9.88
C ASP A 24 6.36 6.87 -9.67
N PRO A 25 7.17 6.81 -10.72
CA PRO A 25 8.62 6.78 -10.57
C PRO A 25 9.23 8.08 -10.04
N ASN A 26 8.46 9.12 -9.95
CA ASN A 26 9.01 10.42 -9.57
C ASN A 26 8.43 10.99 -8.30
N VAL A 27 8.04 10.15 -7.34
CA VAL A 27 7.46 10.68 -6.13
C VAL A 27 8.49 10.79 -5.03
N ALA A 28 8.36 11.80 -4.21
CA ALA A 28 9.25 12.01 -3.08
C ALA A 28 8.62 11.55 -1.77
N SER A 29 7.33 11.31 -1.75
CA SER A 29 6.63 10.88 -0.55
C SER A 29 5.50 9.96 -0.94
N VAL A 30 4.99 9.23 0.04
CA VAL A 30 3.85 8.37 -0.17
C VAL A 30 2.65 8.95 0.58
N ASN A 31 1.50 8.96 -0.07
CA ASN A 31 0.25 9.40 0.55
C ASN A 31 -0.38 8.20 1.22
N VAL A 32 -0.44 8.20 2.53
CA VAL A 32 -0.99 7.09 3.28
C VAL A 32 -2.37 7.50 3.79
N TYR A 33 -3.40 6.86 3.26
CA TYR A 33 -4.77 7.14 3.67
C TYR A 33 -5.12 6.16 4.77
N ALA A 34 -5.02 6.63 5.99
CA ALA A 34 -5.24 5.78 7.15
C ALA A 34 -6.72 5.59 7.42
N ASP A 35 -7.05 4.53 8.18
CA ASP A 35 -8.43 4.22 8.48
C ASP A 35 -9.09 5.26 9.37
N ASP A 36 -8.30 6.13 10.00
CA ASP A 36 -8.85 7.20 10.82
C ASP A 36 -9.24 8.42 9.98
N GLU A 37 -9.29 8.25 8.66
CA GLU A 37 -9.71 9.29 7.72
C GLU A 37 -8.70 10.41 7.55
N HIS A 38 -7.49 10.23 8.03
CA HIS A 38 -6.42 11.17 7.77
C HIS A 38 -5.54 10.67 6.64
N CYS A 39 -4.98 11.59 5.88
CA CYS A 39 -4.00 11.25 4.87
C CYS A 39 -2.67 11.83 5.32
N TYR A 40 -1.68 10.97 5.43
CA TYR A 40 -0.35 11.40 5.86
C TYR A 40 0.61 11.31 4.69
N LEU A 41 1.39 12.36 4.48
CA LEU A 41 2.41 12.35 3.46
C LEU A 41 3.72 12.01 4.14
N LEU A 42 4.27 10.86 3.83
CA LEU A 42 5.49 10.40 4.48
C LEU A 42 6.63 10.39 3.47
N PRO A 43 7.68 11.16 3.73
CA PRO A 43 8.75 11.31 2.74
C PRO A 43 9.65 10.08 2.67
N TYR A 44 9.99 9.68 1.45
CA TYR A 44 10.89 8.55 1.27
C TYR A 44 12.26 8.79 1.90
N ALA A 45 12.66 10.05 2.04
CA ALA A 45 13.93 10.34 2.67
C ALA A 45 14.00 9.84 4.11
N GLN A 46 12.86 9.59 4.73
CA GLN A 46 12.81 9.09 6.11
C GLN A 46 12.45 7.61 6.18
N LEU A 47 12.38 6.93 5.06
CA LEU A 47 12.05 5.51 5.06
C LEU A 47 13.26 4.74 5.60
N LEU A 48 13.03 3.92 6.60
CA LEU A 48 14.07 3.10 7.20
C LEU A 48 14.04 1.67 6.67
N TYR A 49 12.87 1.04 6.66
CA TYR A 49 12.73 -0.30 6.14
C TYR A 49 11.25 -0.67 6.05
N ALA A 50 10.97 -1.77 5.38
CA ALA A 50 9.64 -2.33 5.34
C ALA A 50 9.76 -3.83 5.59
N GLU A 51 8.76 -4.41 6.20
CA GLU A 51 8.80 -5.81 6.58
C GLU A 51 7.46 -6.45 6.27
N MET A 52 7.49 -7.61 5.63
CA MET A 52 6.26 -8.37 5.38
C MET A 52 6.26 -9.60 6.27
N ILE A 53 5.16 -9.79 6.99
CA ILE A 53 5.01 -10.96 7.84
C ILE A 53 3.57 -11.45 7.74
N PRO A 54 3.31 -12.69 8.15
CA PRO A 54 1.93 -13.14 8.27
C PRO A 54 1.24 -12.29 9.32
N ASN A 55 -0.04 -12.05 9.13
CA ASN A 55 -0.79 -11.27 10.10
C ASN A 55 -1.09 -12.14 11.32
N PRO A 56 -0.55 -11.81 12.50
CA PRO A 56 -0.77 -12.65 13.69
C PRO A 56 -2.23 -12.76 14.09
N ALA A 57 -3.04 -11.77 13.76
CA ALA A 57 -4.45 -11.84 14.13
C ALA A 57 -5.18 -12.99 13.44
N GLN A 58 -4.64 -13.52 12.36
CA GLN A 58 -5.29 -14.60 11.66
C GLN A 58 -5.30 -15.89 12.48
N GLU A 59 -4.42 -16.01 13.43
CA GLU A 59 -4.42 -17.18 14.28
C GLU A 59 -5.69 -17.27 15.13
N LYS A 60 -6.27 -16.14 15.47
CA LYS A 60 -7.48 -16.12 16.26
C LYS A 60 -8.72 -15.89 15.43
N ASN A 61 -8.57 -15.34 14.27
CA ASN A 61 -9.69 -15.01 13.40
C ASN A 61 -9.30 -15.35 11.97
N ALA A 62 -9.80 -16.45 11.48
CA ALA A 62 -9.45 -16.90 10.14
C ALA A 62 -9.90 -15.93 9.06
N ASP A 63 -10.86 -15.06 9.38
CA ASP A 63 -11.32 -14.08 8.40
C ASP A 63 -10.47 -12.82 8.38
N ALA A 64 -9.52 -12.70 9.29
CA ALA A 64 -8.63 -11.55 9.29
C ALA A 64 -7.75 -11.57 8.04
N PRO A 65 -7.29 -10.41 7.57
CA PRO A 65 -6.39 -10.38 6.42
C PRO A 65 -5.14 -11.21 6.68
N PRO A 66 -4.67 -11.97 5.70
CA PRO A 66 -3.58 -12.91 5.94
C PRO A 66 -2.18 -12.29 6.04
N GLU A 67 -1.99 -11.10 5.48
CA GLU A 67 -0.65 -10.52 5.40
C GLU A 67 -0.58 -9.17 6.09
N LYS A 68 0.60 -8.87 6.60
CA LYS A 68 0.87 -7.58 7.22
C LYS A 68 2.14 -7.01 6.60
N LEU A 69 2.07 -5.77 6.16
CA LEU A 69 3.23 -5.05 5.66
C LEU A 69 3.46 -3.86 6.59
N ALA A 70 4.61 -3.84 7.24
CA ALA A 70 4.98 -2.73 8.11
C ALA A 70 5.97 -1.87 7.35
N ILE A 71 5.70 -0.59 7.23
CA ILE A 71 6.57 0.35 6.53
C ILE A 71 7.04 1.34 7.57
N CYS A 72 8.32 1.30 7.88
CA CYS A 72 8.86 2.07 8.99
C CYS A 72 9.59 3.30 8.49
N PHE A 73 9.07 4.46 8.86
CA PHE A 73 9.71 5.73 8.61
C PHE A 73 10.30 6.23 9.93
N ALA A 74 11.18 7.19 9.85
CA ALA A 74 11.82 7.70 11.06
C ALA A 74 10.82 8.18 12.12
N ALA A 75 9.74 8.80 11.68
CA ALA A 75 8.77 9.38 12.61
C ALA A 75 7.46 8.61 12.71
N ALA A 76 7.27 7.58 11.90
CA ALA A 76 5.98 6.91 11.86
C ALA A 76 6.11 5.49 11.35
N GLU A 77 5.20 4.64 11.80
CA GLU A 77 5.14 3.29 11.29
C GLU A 77 3.77 3.10 10.65
N VAL A 78 3.76 2.61 9.42
CA VAL A 78 2.53 2.35 8.69
C VAL A 78 2.30 0.85 8.70
N THR A 79 1.11 0.43 9.09
CA THR A 79 0.74 -0.97 9.06
C THR A 79 -0.34 -1.17 8.02
N VAL A 80 -0.06 -2.03 7.04
CA VAL A 80 -1.01 -2.34 5.98
C VAL A 80 -1.38 -3.82 6.14
N LEU A 81 -2.67 -4.09 6.21
CA LEU A 81 -3.17 -5.46 6.31
C LEU A 81 -3.93 -5.79 5.05
N GLY A 82 -3.73 -6.98 4.52
CA GLY A 82 -4.42 -7.36 3.30
C GLY A 82 -3.91 -8.65 2.70
N THR A 83 -4.04 -8.74 1.40
CA THR A 83 -3.65 -9.90 0.62
C THR A 83 -2.84 -9.45 -0.58
N GLY A 84 -1.85 -10.25 -0.95
CA GLY A 84 -1.03 -9.92 -2.12
C GLY A 84 -0.25 -8.64 -1.94
N LEU A 85 0.19 -8.35 -0.73
CA LEU A 85 0.85 -7.09 -0.44
C LEU A 85 2.25 -6.99 -1.00
N GLN A 86 2.76 -8.07 -1.59
CA GLN A 86 4.07 -8.02 -2.20
C GLN A 86 4.13 -6.98 -3.31
N ALA A 87 3.02 -6.75 -3.99
CA ALA A 87 2.99 -5.75 -5.05
C ALA A 87 3.21 -4.35 -4.47
N VAL A 88 2.65 -4.10 -3.28
CA VAL A 88 2.85 -2.82 -2.61
C VAL A 88 4.30 -2.71 -2.14
N ALA A 89 4.84 -3.80 -1.58
CA ALA A 89 6.21 -3.80 -1.11
C ALA A 89 7.19 -3.54 -2.24
N ARG A 90 6.91 -4.06 -3.43
CA ARG A 90 7.79 -3.82 -4.57
C ARG A 90 7.83 -2.36 -4.97
N LYS A 91 6.71 -1.68 -4.85
CA LYS A 91 6.69 -0.25 -5.14
C LYS A 91 7.50 0.51 -4.10
N ILE A 92 7.43 0.10 -2.83
CA ILE A 92 8.24 0.71 -1.80
C ILE A 92 9.73 0.50 -2.12
N GLN A 93 10.08 -0.71 -2.54
CA GLN A 93 11.46 -1.05 -2.84
C GLN A 93 12.04 -0.14 -3.92
N LYS A 94 11.22 0.34 -4.81
CA LYS A 94 11.67 1.21 -5.89
C LYS A 94 11.43 2.68 -5.58
N TYR A 95 10.95 2.99 -4.40
CA TYR A 95 10.57 4.36 -4.03
C TYR A 95 9.50 4.92 -4.98
N GLU A 96 8.56 4.05 -5.36
CA GLU A 96 7.54 4.45 -6.33
C GLU A 96 6.13 4.38 -5.80
N LEU A 97 5.93 3.88 -4.59
CA LEU A 97 4.57 3.83 -4.06
C LEU A 97 4.07 5.26 -3.87
N ASN A 98 3.00 5.62 -4.55
CA ASN A 98 2.46 6.95 -4.54
C ASN A 98 1.38 7.10 -3.49
N PHE A 99 0.54 6.10 -3.35
CA PHE A 99 -0.47 6.11 -2.30
C PHE A 99 -0.84 4.68 -1.93
N VAL A 100 -1.42 4.54 -0.74
CA VAL A 100 -1.97 3.28 -0.29
C VAL A 100 -3.20 3.59 0.57
N LYS A 101 -4.27 2.82 0.37
CA LYS A 101 -5.48 2.99 1.16
C LYS A 101 -6.29 1.70 1.17
N ALA A 102 -7.12 1.54 2.20
CA ALA A 102 -8.02 0.41 2.28
C ALA A 102 -9.25 0.68 1.45
N VAL A 103 -9.78 -0.34 0.81
CA VAL A 103 -11.03 -0.22 0.07
C VAL A 103 -11.86 -1.47 0.35
N ASP A 104 -13.15 -1.40 0.05
CA ASP A 104 -14.04 -2.52 0.22
C ASP A 104 -13.60 -3.65 -0.73
N ARG A 105 -13.65 -4.87 -0.24
CA ARG A 105 -13.18 -6.02 -0.99
C ARG A 105 -13.87 -6.15 -2.35
N ARG A 106 -15.10 -5.72 -2.47
CA ARG A 106 -15.81 -5.84 -3.74
C ARG A 106 -15.11 -5.08 -4.87
N PHE A 107 -14.35 -4.06 -4.55
CA PHE A 107 -13.66 -3.29 -5.57
C PHE A 107 -12.36 -3.94 -6.01
N THR A 108 -11.93 -5.00 -5.33
CA THR A 108 -10.71 -5.69 -5.68
C THR A 108 -10.95 -7.18 -5.88
N ALA A 109 -12.20 -7.59 -6.03
CA ALA A 109 -12.54 -9.01 -6.04
C ALA A 109 -11.79 -9.81 -7.10
N SER A 110 -11.49 -9.21 -8.23
CA SER A 110 -10.79 -9.90 -9.29
C SER A 110 -9.30 -9.61 -9.31
N LEU A 111 -8.78 -8.93 -8.29
CA LEU A 111 -7.39 -8.50 -8.27
C LEU A 111 -6.61 -9.31 -7.24
N LYS A 112 -5.29 -9.42 -7.47
CA LYS A 112 -4.45 -10.16 -6.55
C LYS A 112 -4.18 -9.41 -5.27
N THR A 113 -4.14 -8.10 -5.33
CA THR A 113 -3.80 -7.28 -4.17
C THR A 113 -5.03 -6.60 -3.63
N HIS A 114 -5.21 -6.74 -2.33
CA HIS A 114 -6.29 -6.06 -1.64
C HIS A 114 -5.76 -5.54 -0.32
N VAL A 115 -6.00 -4.26 -0.06
CA VAL A 115 -5.63 -3.65 1.22
C VAL A 115 -6.91 -3.52 2.03
N ALA A 116 -6.92 -4.19 3.17
CA ALA A 116 -8.09 -4.22 4.03
C ALA A 116 -8.05 -3.17 5.13
N ALA A 117 -6.87 -2.79 5.56
CA ALA A 117 -6.73 -1.81 6.64
C ALA A 117 -5.38 -1.10 6.54
N VAL A 118 -5.36 0.16 6.92
CA VAL A 118 -4.14 0.96 6.95
C VAL A 118 -4.13 1.76 8.24
N ALA A 119 -3.09 1.63 9.02
CA ALA A 119 -2.95 2.37 10.27
C ALA A 119 -1.61 3.06 10.31
N VAL A 120 -1.55 4.23 10.89
CA VAL A 120 -0.32 4.98 11.03
C VAL A 120 -0.12 5.28 12.50
N LYS A 121 1.05 4.93 13.01
CA LYS A 121 1.38 5.18 14.40
C LYS A 121 2.63 6.03 14.42
N PHE A 122 2.55 7.20 15.03
CA PHE A 122 3.70 8.08 15.08
C PHE A 122 4.59 7.73 16.27
N THR A 123 5.89 7.76 16.03
CA THR A 123 6.85 7.54 17.07
C THR A 123 6.96 8.81 17.86
N ARG A 124 6.57 8.74 19.13
CA ARG A 124 6.64 9.94 19.94
C ARG A 124 8.03 10.15 20.41
N GLN A 125 8.48 11.35 20.26
CA GLN A 125 9.71 11.72 20.86
C GLN A 125 9.36 12.34 22.17
N THR A 126 9.67 11.67 23.21
CA THR A 126 9.40 12.22 24.48
C THR A 126 10.56 12.97 24.89
N SER A 127 10.62 14.10 24.74
CA SER A 127 11.83 14.76 25.12
C SER A 127 11.62 15.55 26.35
#